data_566b4f1432c9f41f1da5818ef970acd6
#
_entry.id   566b4f1432c9f41f1da5818ef970acd6
#
_cell.length_a   1.000
_cell.length_b   1.000
_cell.length_c   1.000
_cell.angle_alpha   90.00
_cell.angle_beta   90.00
_cell.angle_gamma   90.00
#
_symmetry.space_group_name_H-M   'P 1'
#
loop_
_entity.id
_entity.type
_entity.pdbx_description
1 polymer ?
#
loop_
_entity_poly.entity_id
_entity_poly.type
_entity_poly.pdbx_seq_one_letter_code
_entity_poly.pdbx_strand_id
1 'polypeptide(L)'
;MSLNQRVRVKVLCPDDDLPLVDSVNDIWNSANWYEREAFDLYGIVFEGHNDLRRILTDYGFIGHPFRKDFPLSGHVEMRYDAERKRVIYEPVSIEPREITPRIIREDNYGGLN
;
A
#
# COMPACT_ATOMS: atom_id res chain seq x y z
N MET A 1 7.71 -28.93 -13.20
CA MET A 1 7.79 -29.01 -11.83
C MET A 1 8.00 -30.39 -11.39
N SER A 2 9.18 -30.83 -11.31
CA SER A 2 9.47 -32.17 -10.96
C SER A 2 9.39 -32.41 -9.47
N LEU A 3 9.52 -31.40 -8.64
CA LEU A 3 9.50 -31.58 -7.23
C LEU A 3 8.25 -31.11 -6.54
N ASN A 4 7.40 -30.43 -7.12
CA ASN A 4 6.15 -29.95 -6.52
C ASN A 4 6.40 -29.35 -5.14
N GLN A 5 7.36 -28.45 -5.04
CA GLN A 5 7.68 -27.82 -3.78
C GLN A 5 7.46 -26.35 -3.81
N ARG A 6 7.16 -25.74 -2.69
CA ARG A 6 7.02 -24.30 -2.59
C ARG A 6 8.06 -23.80 -1.60
N VAL A 7 8.67 -22.71 -1.93
CA VAL A 7 9.67 -22.11 -1.07
C VAL A 7 9.28 -20.65 -0.86
N ARG A 8 9.23 -20.23 0.39
CA ARG A 8 8.97 -18.83 0.69
C ARG A 8 10.27 -18.19 1.13
N VAL A 9 10.69 -17.16 0.44
CA VAL A 9 11.90 -16.46 0.77
C VAL A 9 11.52 -15.12 1.35
N LYS A 10 12.04 -14.76 2.53
CA LYS A 10 11.76 -13.48 3.12
C LYS A 10 13.00 -12.63 3.08
N VAL A 11 12.83 -11.37 2.68
CA VAL A 11 13.93 -10.44 2.63
C VAL A 11 13.56 -9.30 3.55
N LEU A 12 14.44 -8.92 4.47
CA LEU A 12 14.17 -7.87 5.40
C LEU A 12 14.92 -6.61 4.99
N CYS A 13 14.25 -5.47 5.09
CA CYS A 13 14.86 -4.20 4.77
C CYS A 13 15.39 -3.59 6.04
N PRO A 14 16.64 -3.21 6.08
CA PRO A 14 17.22 -2.67 7.31
C PRO A 14 16.74 -1.29 7.70
N ASP A 15 16.21 -0.52 6.75
CA ASP A 15 15.84 0.86 7.02
C ASP A 15 14.36 1.02 6.74
N ASP A 16 13.55 1.31 7.75
CA ASP A 16 12.13 1.48 7.55
C ASP A 16 11.79 2.78 6.81
N ASP A 17 12.65 3.77 6.89
CA ASP A 17 12.37 5.04 6.22
C ASP A 17 12.67 4.94 4.74
N LEU A 18 13.63 4.13 4.36
CA LEU A 18 13.97 3.97 2.95
C LEU A 18 14.21 2.49 2.71
N PRO A 19 13.17 1.70 2.61
CA PRO A 19 13.35 0.27 2.36
C PRO A 19 13.83 0.00 0.95
N LEU A 20 14.94 -0.69 0.85
CA LEU A 20 15.52 -1.01 -0.43
C LEU A 20 15.69 -2.50 -0.56
N VAL A 21 15.35 -3.05 -1.69
CA VAL A 21 15.47 -4.45 -1.99
C VAL A 21 15.91 -4.62 -3.41
N ASP A 22 16.59 -5.67 -3.73
CA ASP A 22 16.98 -5.92 -5.12
C ASP A 22 15.78 -6.41 -5.91
N SER A 23 15.65 -5.95 -7.12
CA SER A 23 14.58 -6.38 -8.01
C SER A 23 14.87 -7.74 -8.57
N VAL A 24 13.85 -8.57 -8.76
CA VAL A 24 13.99 -9.86 -9.43
C VAL A 24 13.33 -9.83 -10.79
N ASN A 25 13.08 -8.63 -11.32
CA ASN A 25 12.42 -8.48 -12.59
C ASN A 25 13.17 -9.16 -13.72
N ASP A 26 14.49 -9.21 -13.66
CA ASP A 26 15.27 -9.80 -14.73
C ASP A 26 15.12 -11.33 -14.72
N ILE A 27 14.75 -11.93 -13.58
CA ILE A 27 14.61 -13.36 -13.52
C ILE A 27 13.18 -13.76 -13.81
N TRP A 28 12.21 -13.02 -13.29
CA TRP A 28 10.82 -13.31 -13.55
C TRP A 28 10.12 -12.06 -14.06
N ASN A 29 9.65 -12.08 -15.28
CA ASN A 29 9.01 -10.90 -15.86
C ASN A 29 7.75 -10.50 -15.12
N SER A 30 7.04 -11.43 -14.51
CA SER A 30 5.83 -11.09 -13.80
C SER A 30 6.13 -10.26 -12.57
N ALA A 31 7.35 -10.25 -12.07
CA ALA A 31 7.72 -9.46 -10.92
C ALA A 31 7.64 -7.96 -11.21
N ASN A 32 7.66 -7.55 -12.46
CA ASN A 32 7.65 -6.12 -12.81
C ASN A 32 6.45 -5.43 -12.18
N TRP A 33 5.26 -5.95 -12.38
CA TRP A 33 4.06 -5.32 -11.86
C TRP A 33 3.92 -5.55 -10.36
N TYR A 34 4.30 -6.71 -9.84
CA TYR A 34 4.25 -6.97 -8.42
C TYR A 34 5.18 -6.03 -7.64
N GLU A 35 6.35 -5.76 -8.17
CA GLU A 35 7.28 -4.84 -7.53
C GLU A 35 6.76 -3.41 -7.59
N ARG A 36 6.13 -3.02 -8.69
CA ARG A 36 5.51 -1.70 -8.79
C ARG A 36 4.38 -1.57 -7.77
N GLU A 37 3.60 -2.63 -7.54
CA GLU A 37 2.54 -2.58 -6.58
C GLU A 37 3.12 -2.44 -5.17
N ALA A 38 4.16 -3.17 -4.81
CA ALA A 38 4.79 -3.06 -3.51
C ALA A 38 5.41 -1.66 -3.32
N PHE A 39 5.99 -1.10 -4.37
CA PHE A 39 6.56 0.24 -4.30
C PHE A 39 5.44 1.26 -4.07
N ASP A 40 4.34 1.15 -4.80
CA ASP A 40 3.27 2.12 -4.74
C ASP A 40 2.60 2.10 -3.37
N LEU A 41 2.31 0.93 -2.84
CA LEU A 41 1.53 0.83 -1.62
C LEU A 41 2.36 0.91 -0.35
N TYR A 42 3.61 0.50 -0.39
CA TYR A 42 4.45 0.47 0.79
C TYR A 42 5.71 1.31 0.73
N GLY A 43 6.06 1.81 -0.43
CA GLY A 43 7.25 2.63 -0.57
C GLY A 43 8.56 1.84 -0.67
N ILE A 44 8.50 0.55 -0.98
CA ILE A 44 9.70 -0.24 -1.11
C ILE A 44 10.34 0.03 -2.45
N VAL A 45 11.62 0.43 -2.44
CA VAL A 45 12.32 0.72 -3.68
C VAL A 45 13.06 -0.53 -4.12
N PHE A 46 12.84 -0.94 -5.37
CA PHE A 46 13.47 -2.14 -5.91
C PHE A 46 14.62 -1.73 -6.81
N GLU A 47 15.84 -2.02 -6.38
CA GLU A 47 17.00 -1.61 -7.14
C GLU A 47 17.13 -2.49 -8.35
N GLY A 48 17.44 -1.92 -9.45
CA GLY A 48 17.57 -2.66 -10.73
C GLY A 48 16.26 -2.82 -11.49
N HIS A 49 15.18 -2.31 -10.97
CA HIS A 49 13.91 -2.36 -11.70
C HIS A 49 13.95 -1.38 -12.86
N ASN A 50 13.48 -1.79 -14.02
CA ASN A 50 13.64 -0.97 -15.20
C ASN A 50 12.59 0.13 -15.32
N ASP A 51 11.49 0.07 -14.59
CA ASP A 51 10.44 1.09 -14.75
C ASP A 51 9.64 1.14 -13.46
N LEU A 52 10.27 1.53 -12.35
CA LEU A 52 9.60 1.54 -11.08
C LEU A 52 8.75 2.80 -10.95
N ARG A 53 7.48 2.67 -11.06
CA ARG A 53 6.55 3.79 -10.94
C ARG A 53 5.25 3.30 -10.37
N ARG A 54 4.39 4.22 -9.97
CA ARG A 54 3.13 3.83 -9.36
C ARG A 54 2.24 3.10 -10.33
N ILE A 55 1.41 2.19 -9.83
CA ILE A 55 0.53 1.41 -10.68
C ILE A 55 -0.90 1.46 -10.20
N LEU A 56 -1.18 1.58 -8.91
CA LEU A 56 -2.53 1.59 -8.42
C LEU A 56 -3.03 2.93 -7.94
N THR A 57 -2.18 3.81 -7.52
CA THR A 57 -2.60 5.12 -7.05
C THR A 57 -2.53 6.14 -8.17
N ASP A 58 -3.16 7.28 -7.98
CA ASP A 58 -3.20 8.32 -9.00
C ASP A 58 -1.85 8.92 -9.27
N TYR A 59 -1.66 9.43 -10.46
CA TYR A 59 -0.45 10.13 -10.82
C TYR A 59 -0.32 11.32 -9.88
N GLY A 60 0.80 11.48 -9.27
CA GLY A 60 1.00 12.57 -8.32
C GLY A 60 0.50 12.30 -6.92
N PHE A 61 0.02 11.07 -6.64
CA PHE A 61 -0.44 10.72 -5.33
C PHE A 61 0.73 10.82 -4.34
N ILE A 62 0.49 11.38 -3.15
CA ILE A 62 1.53 11.53 -2.18
C ILE A 62 1.34 10.52 -1.09
N GLY A 63 2.34 9.74 -0.79
CA GLY A 63 2.33 8.75 0.26
C GLY A 63 2.18 7.33 -0.24
N HIS A 64 2.19 6.40 0.68
CA HIS A 64 2.10 4.98 0.38
C HIS A 64 0.99 4.40 1.25
N PRO A 65 -0.18 4.16 0.68
CA PRO A 65 -1.41 3.93 1.46
C PRO A 65 -1.43 2.75 2.40
N PHE A 66 -0.63 1.73 2.15
CA PHE A 66 -0.66 0.56 3.01
C PHE A 66 0.34 0.63 4.16
N ARG A 67 1.09 1.71 4.27
CA ARG A 67 1.99 1.85 5.40
C ARG A 67 1.16 2.22 6.63
N LYS A 68 1.62 1.83 7.82
CA LYS A 68 0.88 2.09 9.03
C LYS A 68 0.80 3.57 9.37
N ASP A 69 1.73 4.36 8.88
CA ASP A 69 1.75 5.79 9.14
C ASP A 69 0.87 6.56 8.18
N PHE A 70 0.20 5.91 7.22
CA PHE A 70 -0.67 6.61 6.30
C PHE A 70 -2.07 6.70 6.93
N PRO A 71 -2.70 7.87 6.97
CA PRO A 71 -4.00 8.02 7.60
C PRO A 71 -5.07 7.21 6.89
N LEU A 72 -5.98 6.61 7.65
CA LEU A 72 -7.02 5.80 7.04
C LEU A 72 -7.87 6.60 6.07
N SER A 73 -8.18 7.83 6.34
CA SER A 73 -8.98 8.65 5.45
C SER A 73 -8.15 9.33 4.37
N GLY A 74 -6.82 9.18 4.40
CA GLY A 74 -5.95 9.79 3.39
C GLY A 74 -5.64 11.24 3.67
N HIS A 75 -4.94 11.87 2.75
CA HIS A 75 -4.56 13.27 2.90
C HIS A 75 -5.43 14.18 2.01
N VAL A 76 -5.94 13.66 0.92
CA VAL A 76 -6.64 14.46 -0.06
C VAL A 76 -7.87 13.71 -0.50
N GLU A 77 -8.94 14.37 -0.72
CA GLU A 77 -10.14 13.73 -1.26
C GLU A 77 -10.56 14.40 -2.55
N MET A 78 -11.34 13.72 -3.36
CA MET A 78 -11.81 14.29 -4.61
C MET A 78 -13.24 14.72 -4.45
N ARG A 79 -13.60 15.82 -5.03
CA ARG A 79 -14.95 16.33 -5.01
C ARG A 79 -15.29 16.95 -6.35
N TYR A 80 -16.50 16.81 -6.78
CA TYR A 80 -16.91 17.43 -8.04
C TYR A 80 -17.26 18.88 -7.76
N ASP A 81 -16.67 19.79 -8.52
CA ASP A 81 -16.94 21.21 -8.35
C ASP A 81 -17.93 21.59 -9.43
N ALA A 82 -19.19 21.81 -9.07
CA ALA A 82 -20.21 22.14 -10.04
C ALA A 82 -19.98 23.48 -10.70
N GLU A 83 -19.30 24.40 -9.99
CA GLU A 83 -19.07 25.68 -10.60
C GLU A 83 -18.02 25.61 -11.65
N ARG A 84 -16.97 24.83 -11.48
CA ARG A 84 -15.93 24.68 -12.46
C ARG A 84 -16.19 23.49 -13.35
N LYS A 85 -17.21 22.69 -13.05
CA LYS A 85 -17.60 21.56 -13.86
C LYS A 85 -16.46 20.57 -13.99
N ARG A 86 -15.75 20.30 -12.93
CA ARG A 86 -14.67 19.32 -12.96
C ARG A 86 -14.44 18.76 -11.57
N VAL A 87 -13.69 17.67 -11.48
CA VAL A 87 -13.33 17.08 -10.23
C VAL A 87 -12.11 17.83 -9.69
N ILE A 88 -12.12 18.17 -8.42
CA ILE A 88 -10.98 18.84 -7.82
C ILE A 88 -10.52 18.04 -6.62
N TYR A 89 -9.30 18.27 -6.20
CA TYR A 89 -8.73 17.63 -5.04
C TYR A 89 -8.72 18.66 -3.92
N GLU A 90 -9.02 18.24 -2.71
CA GLU A 90 -8.96 19.15 -1.59
C GLU A 90 -8.54 18.38 -0.35
N PRO A 91 -8.09 19.03 0.68
CA PRO A 91 -7.66 18.32 1.89
C PRO A 91 -8.84 17.54 2.47
N VAL A 92 -8.52 16.37 3.08
CA VAL A 92 -9.54 15.52 3.60
C VAL A 92 -10.24 16.18 4.77
N SER A 93 -11.55 16.17 4.75
CA SER A 93 -12.34 16.75 5.81
C SER A 93 -12.96 15.68 6.71
N ILE A 94 -12.81 14.40 6.39
CA ILE A 94 -13.40 13.33 7.14
C ILE A 94 -12.56 13.03 8.35
N GLU A 95 -13.19 13.00 9.53
CA GLU A 95 -12.43 12.70 10.70
C GLU A 95 -12.27 11.23 10.87
N PRO A 96 -11.13 10.69 11.01
CA PRO A 96 -10.88 9.29 11.09
C PRO A 96 -11.47 8.72 12.38
N ARG A 97 -12.30 7.71 12.23
CA ARG A 97 -12.88 7.18 13.37
C ARG A 97 -12.18 6.03 13.72
N GLU A 98 -11.12 5.97 14.15
CA GLU A 98 -10.43 4.84 14.49
C GLU A 98 -10.92 4.20 15.64
N ILE A 99 -11.82 4.46 16.07
CA ILE A 99 -12.20 3.88 17.17
C ILE A 99 -12.99 2.88 17.16
N THR A 100 -13.52 2.51 16.38
CA THR A 100 -14.31 1.54 16.50
C THR A 100 -13.84 0.73 17.37
N PRO A 101 -14.32 0.56 18.20
CA PRO A 101 -13.94 -0.11 19.20
C PRO A 101 -13.99 -1.42 18.98
N ARG A 102 -13.16 -2.00 18.72
CA ARG A 102 -13.10 -3.18 18.61
C ARG A 102 -13.08 -3.69 19.88
N ILE A 103 -13.93 -3.72 20.54
CA ILE A 103 -13.98 -4.28 21.73
C ILE A 103 -13.93 -5.66 21.67
N ILE A 104 -13.00 -6.23 22.03
CA ILE A 104 -12.90 -7.55 22.03
C ILE A 104 -13.52 -8.07 23.18
N ARG A 105 -14.49 -8.63 23.17
CA ARG A 105 -15.10 -9.18 24.15
C ARG A 105 -14.72 -10.52 24.32
N GLU A 106 -13.95 -10.87 25.07
CA GLU A 106 -13.62 -12.20 25.26
C GLU A 106 -14.70 -12.88 25.84
N ASP A 107 -15.62 -12.24 26.33
CA ASP A 107 -16.67 -12.97 26.93
C ASP A 107 -17.58 -13.50 25.91
N ASN A 108 -17.58 -13.11 24.77
CA ASN A 108 -18.46 -13.65 23.91
C ASN A 108 -17.95 -13.78 22.64
N TYR A 109 -16.82 -13.67 22.40
CA TYR A 109 -16.38 -13.74 21.21
C TYR A 109 -16.02 -14.88 20.85
N GLY A 110 -16.43 -15.19 20.32
CA GLY A 110 -16.08 -16.26 20.03
C GLY A 110 -16.43 -16.92 21.09
N GLY A 111 -16.82 -16.79 21.50
CA GLY A 111 -17.05 -17.36 22.45
C GLY A 111 -17.39 -16.82 23.25
N LEU A 112 -17.34 -16.55 23.41
CA LEU A 112 -17.52 -16.08 24.16
C LEU A 112 -17.95 -15.58 24.69
N ASN A 113 -18.17 -15.49 24.94
CA ASN A 113 -18.35 -15.19 25.63
C ASN A 113 -18.73 -15.54 25.79
#